data_348f1a0b46bd53b940fa353dc17a2ad0
#
_entry.id   348f1a0b46bd53b940fa353dc17a2ad0
#
_cell.length_a   1.000
_cell.length_b   1.000
_cell.length_c   1.000
_cell.angle_alpha   90.00
_cell.angle_beta   90.00
_cell.angle_gamma   90.00
#
_symmetry.space_group_name_H-M   'P 1'
#
loop_
_entity.id
_entity.type
_entity.pdbx_description
1 polymer ?
#
loop_
_entity_poly.entity_id
_entity_poly.type
_entity_poly.pdbx_seq_one_letter_code
_entity_poly.pdbx_strand_id
1 'polypeptide(L)'
;MGDHLRKQGWIPDVVICSSARRTCETAALLELPATTELAIEHDLYLAEPDTVLHRIRAVDDRAATVMVIGHNPTMHEVAFDLVADGNKHALRSLGEKYPTGALAVFDLDGVWPALAPRTAHLAAFVTPRNLD
;
A
#
# COMPACT_ATOMS: atom_id res chain seq x y z
N MET A 1 12.90 -3.23 -4.66
CA MET A 1 11.73 -3.32 -3.76
C MET A 1 11.19 -4.76 -3.64
N GLY A 2 11.08 -5.49 -4.72
CA GLY A 2 10.61 -6.88 -4.66
C GLY A 2 11.43 -7.78 -3.73
N ASP A 3 12.74 -7.69 -3.80
CA ASP A 3 13.63 -8.46 -2.90
C ASP A 3 13.40 -8.09 -1.44
N HIS A 4 13.17 -6.80 -1.17
CA HIS A 4 12.91 -6.32 0.18
C HIS A 4 11.60 -6.89 0.72
N LEU A 5 10.54 -6.92 -0.10
CA LEU A 5 9.26 -7.53 0.28
C LEU A 5 9.43 -9.00 0.66
N ARG A 6 10.21 -9.74 -0.14
CA ARG A 6 10.47 -11.16 0.14
C ARG A 6 11.22 -11.35 1.45
N LYS A 7 12.25 -10.55 1.70
CA LYS A 7 13.04 -10.62 2.93
C LYS A 7 12.23 -10.30 4.17
N GLN A 8 11.30 -9.36 4.09
CA GLN A 8 10.48 -8.94 5.22
C GLN A 8 9.24 -9.81 5.42
N GLY A 9 8.92 -10.70 4.50
CA GLY A 9 7.69 -11.48 4.56
C GLY A 9 6.44 -10.67 4.24
N TRP A 10 6.57 -9.62 3.44
CA TRP A 10 5.47 -8.72 3.07
C TRP A 10 4.90 -9.00 1.69
N ILE A 11 5.01 -10.23 1.20
CA ILE A 11 4.44 -10.59 -0.10
C ILE A 11 2.91 -10.52 -0.02
N PRO A 12 2.26 -9.68 -0.85
CA PRO A 12 0.81 -9.56 -0.80
C PRO A 12 0.10 -10.76 -1.44
N ASP A 13 -1.08 -11.07 -0.93
CA ASP A 13 -1.99 -12.03 -1.55
C ASP A 13 -2.72 -11.38 -2.73
N VAL A 14 -3.03 -10.09 -2.59
CA VAL A 14 -3.73 -9.30 -3.60
C VAL A 14 -3.00 -7.98 -3.79
N VAL A 15 -2.80 -7.59 -5.04
CA VAL A 15 -2.33 -6.26 -5.41
C VAL A 15 -3.48 -5.55 -6.14
N ILE A 16 -3.89 -4.40 -5.62
CA ILE A 16 -4.85 -3.52 -6.27
C ILE A 16 -4.04 -2.41 -6.93
N CYS A 17 -4.02 -2.38 -8.24
CA CYS A 17 -3.14 -1.52 -9.02
C CYS A 17 -3.94 -0.61 -9.94
N SER A 18 -3.63 0.70 -9.93
CA SER A 18 -4.19 1.62 -10.91
C SER A 18 -3.86 1.13 -12.33
N SER A 19 -4.77 1.37 -13.26
CA SER A 19 -4.59 0.98 -14.66
C SER A 19 -3.57 1.81 -15.43
N ALA A 20 -3.02 2.86 -14.81
CA ALA A 20 -2.00 3.69 -15.46
C ALA A 20 -0.74 2.87 -15.77
N ARG A 21 -0.08 3.24 -16.87
CA ARG A 21 1.13 2.54 -17.31
C ARG A 21 2.22 2.50 -16.23
N ARG A 22 2.45 3.63 -15.54
CA ARG A 22 3.49 3.74 -14.50
C ARG A 22 3.26 2.76 -13.37
N THR A 23 2.02 2.63 -12.90
CA THR A 23 1.69 1.71 -11.80
C THR A 23 1.76 0.25 -12.23
N CYS A 24 1.34 -0.05 -13.45
CA CYS A 24 1.47 -1.40 -14.00
C CYS A 24 2.94 -1.80 -14.15
N GLU A 25 3.80 -0.88 -14.59
CA GLU A 25 5.24 -1.11 -14.67
C GLU A 25 5.85 -1.35 -13.29
N THR A 26 5.42 -0.57 -12.28
CA THR A 26 5.86 -0.77 -10.91
C THR A 26 5.49 -2.17 -10.41
N ALA A 27 4.25 -2.60 -10.64
CA ALA A 27 3.81 -3.93 -10.25
C ALA A 27 4.66 -5.03 -10.91
N ALA A 28 4.94 -4.88 -12.20
CA ALA A 28 5.76 -5.85 -12.94
C ALA A 28 7.18 -5.95 -12.37
N LEU A 29 7.78 -4.83 -12.01
CA LEU A 29 9.13 -4.78 -11.47
C LEU A 29 9.27 -5.41 -10.09
N LEU A 30 8.17 -5.59 -9.36
CA LEU A 30 8.19 -6.26 -8.06
C LEU A 30 8.42 -7.76 -8.18
N GLU A 31 8.18 -8.33 -9.35
CA GLU A 31 8.36 -9.78 -9.59
C GLU A 31 7.65 -10.63 -8.55
N LEU A 32 6.38 -10.32 -8.31
CA LEU A 32 5.58 -11.03 -7.32
C LEU A 32 5.26 -12.47 -7.79
N PRO A 33 5.05 -13.41 -6.84
CA PRO A 33 4.76 -14.79 -7.22
C PRO A 33 3.44 -14.92 -7.99
N ALA A 34 3.32 -15.98 -8.79
CA ALA A 34 2.12 -16.23 -9.58
C ALA A 34 0.87 -16.43 -8.73
N THR A 35 1.05 -16.74 -7.44
CA THR A 35 -0.06 -16.90 -6.49
C THR A 35 -0.66 -15.56 -6.04
N THR A 36 0.05 -14.43 -6.26
CA THR A 36 -0.49 -13.11 -5.96
C THR A 36 -1.51 -12.73 -7.01
N GLU A 37 -2.72 -12.37 -6.57
CA GLU A 37 -3.75 -11.86 -7.47
C GLU A 37 -3.46 -10.40 -7.81
N LEU A 38 -3.45 -10.07 -9.10
CA LEU A 38 -3.27 -8.70 -9.55
C LEU A 38 -4.61 -8.17 -10.08
N ALA A 39 -5.19 -7.21 -9.36
CA ALA A 39 -6.43 -6.55 -9.77
C ALA A 39 -6.10 -5.16 -10.32
N ILE A 40 -6.26 -4.97 -11.63
CA ILE A 40 -6.02 -3.69 -12.28
C ILE A 40 -7.33 -2.90 -12.32
N GLU A 41 -7.32 -1.72 -11.71
CA GLU A 41 -8.51 -0.92 -11.47
C GLU A 41 -8.39 0.46 -12.10
N HIS A 42 -9.21 0.73 -13.10
CA HIS A 42 -9.26 2.06 -13.74
C HIS A 42 -9.69 3.14 -12.74
N ASP A 43 -10.59 2.82 -11.83
CA ASP A 43 -11.14 3.76 -10.86
C ASP A 43 -10.09 4.32 -9.88
N LEU A 44 -8.91 3.70 -9.80
CA LEU A 44 -7.82 4.21 -8.96
C LEU A 44 -7.00 5.31 -9.65
N TYR A 45 -7.19 5.51 -10.94
CA TYR A 45 -6.53 6.61 -11.66
C TYR A 45 -7.13 7.93 -11.20
N LEU A 46 -6.29 8.82 -10.64
CA LEU A 46 -6.72 10.10 -10.07
C LEU A 46 -7.81 9.97 -9.00
N ALA A 47 -7.85 8.84 -8.30
CA ALA A 47 -8.85 8.58 -7.25
C ALA A 47 -8.65 9.45 -6.03
N GLU A 48 -9.73 9.73 -5.31
CA GLU A 48 -9.69 10.33 -3.98
C GLU A 48 -9.38 9.26 -2.93
N PRO A 49 -8.88 9.63 -1.73
CA PRO A 49 -8.58 8.67 -0.68
C PRO A 49 -9.75 7.75 -0.32
N ASP A 50 -10.97 8.28 -0.26
CA ASP A 50 -12.16 7.48 0.07
C ASP A 50 -12.40 6.36 -0.94
N THR A 51 -12.13 6.59 -2.21
CA THR A 51 -12.26 5.58 -3.26
C THR A 51 -11.29 4.43 -3.01
N VAL A 52 -10.06 4.74 -2.62
CA VAL A 52 -9.04 3.74 -2.31
C VAL A 52 -9.47 2.90 -1.10
N LEU A 53 -9.89 3.54 -0.02
CA LEU A 53 -10.36 2.83 1.19
C LEU A 53 -11.56 1.93 0.88
N HIS A 54 -12.49 2.44 0.09
CA HIS A 54 -13.67 1.66 -0.32
C HIS A 54 -13.27 0.38 -1.06
N ARG A 55 -12.30 0.50 -1.96
CA ARG A 55 -11.81 -0.67 -2.72
C ARG A 55 -11.11 -1.68 -1.82
N ILE A 56 -10.33 -1.23 -0.85
CA ILE A 56 -9.65 -2.13 0.09
C ILE A 56 -10.68 -2.87 0.95
N ARG A 57 -11.73 -2.19 1.40
CA ARG A 57 -12.80 -2.81 2.21
C ARG A 57 -13.51 -3.94 1.48
N ALA A 58 -13.48 -3.93 0.15
CA ALA A 58 -14.15 -4.95 -0.68
C ALA A 58 -13.26 -6.18 -0.97
N VAL A 59 -12.06 -6.22 -0.44
CA VAL A 59 -11.15 -7.35 -0.63
C VAL A 59 -11.69 -8.60 0.07
N ASP A 60 -11.52 -9.77 -0.55
CA ASP A 60 -11.93 -11.05 -0.01
C ASP A 60 -11.29 -11.30 1.37
N ASP A 61 -12.07 -11.78 2.32
CA ASP A 61 -11.62 -12.06 3.69
C ASP A 61 -10.46 -13.06 3.76
N ARG A 62 -10.29 -13.88 2.74
CA ARG A 62 -9.20 -14.85 2.68
C ARG A 62 -7.84 -14.22 2.45
N ALA A 63 -7.80 -12.99 1.94
CA ALA A 63 -6.54 -12.27 1.75
C ALA A 63 -6.02 -11.78 3.10
N ALA A 64 -4.83 -12.19 3.47
CA ALA A 64 -4.18 -11.75 4.70
C ALA A 64 -3.42 -10.45 4.49
N THR A 65 -2.86 -10.24 3.31
CA THR A 65 -2.03 -9.08 2.98
C THR A 65 -2.45 -8.49 1.65
N VAL A 66 -2.69 -7.18 1.64
CA VAL A 66 -3.10 -6.43 0.44
C VAL A 66 -2.11 -5.30 0.19
N MET A 67 -1.73 -5.13 -1.07
CA MET A 67 -0.92 -4.00 -1.51
C MET A 67 -1.74 -3.13 -2.46
N VAL A 68 -1.61 -1.82 -2.35
CA VAL A 68 -2.20 -0.87 -3.28
C VAL A 68 -1.09 -0.09 -3.97
N ILE A 69 -1.15 -0.03 -5.29
CA ILE A 69 -0.21 0.75 -6.12
C ILE A 69 -1.01 1.83 -6.83
N GLY A 70 -0.76 3.07 -6.47
CA GLY A 70 -1.51 4.22 -6.97
C GLY A 70 -0.64 5.44 -7.18
N HIS A 71 -1.23 6.59 -7.02
CA HIS A 71 -0.63 7.88 -7.39
C HIS A 71 -0.61 8.86 -6.21
N ASN A 72 0.41 9.72 -6.19
CA ASN A 72 0.43 10.86 -5.30
C ASN A 72 -0.40 12.01 -5.92
N PRO A 73 -1.02 12.85 -5.11
CA PRO A 73 -0.91 12.87 -3.63
C PRO A 73 -1.80 11.84 -2.92
N THR A 74 -2.66 11.12 -3.62
CA THR A 74 -3.65 10.23 -3.02
C THR A 74 -3.01 9.17 -2.11
N MET A 75 -1.94 8.51 -2.55
CA MET A 75 -1.29 7.49 -1.74
C MET A 75 -0.73 8.04 -0.44
N HIS A 76 -0.13 9.24 -0.48
CA HIS A 76 0.35 9.90 0.73
C HIS A 76 -0.81 10.24 1.68
N GLU A 77 -1.90 10.76 1.14
CA GLU A 77 -3.10 11.11 1.92
C GLU A 77 -3.72 9.87 2.56
N VAL A 78 -3.86 8.77 1.82
CA VAL A 78 -4.39 7.50 2.34
C VAL A 78 -3.51 6.99 3.48
N ALA A 79 -2.20 6.95 3.27
CA ALA A 79 -1.26 6.48 4.28
C ALA A 79 -1.34 7.33 5.55
N PHE A 80 -1.37 8.64 5.38
CA PHE A 80 -1.47 9.58 6.51
C PHE A 80 -2.79 9.40 7.28
N ASP A 81 -3.90 9.25 6.56
CA ASP A 81 -5.22 9.12 7.16
C ASP A 81 -5.37 7.79 7.95
N LEU A 82 -4.73 6.72 7.51
CA LEU A 82 -4.84 5.40 8.14
C LEU A 82 -4.16 5.33 9.51
N VAL A 83 -3.20 6.19 9.78
CA VAL A 83 -2.38 6.10 10.99
C VAL A 83 -3.18 6.33 12.26
N ALA A 84 -3.27 5.32 13.11
CA ALA A 84 -3.68 5.45 14.50
C ALA A 84 -2.45 5.68 15.39
N ASP A 85 -1.41 4.87 15.17
CA ASP A 85 -0.12 4.96 15.83
C ASP A 85 0.96 4.35 14.92
N GLY A 86 2.18 4.23 15.40
CA GLY A 86 3.21 3.61 14.59
C GLY A 86 4.61 3.76 15.15
N ASN A 87 5.55 3.18 14.41
CA ASN A 87 6.97 3.34 14.65
C ASN A 87 7.35 4.82 14.50
N LYS A 88 8.06 5.37 15.48
CA LYS A 88 8.38 6.80 15.54
C LYS A 88 9.15 7.28 14.30
N HIS A 89 10.12 6.51 13.84
CA HIS A 89 10.92 6.86 12.67
C HIS A 89 10.05 6.86 11.41
N ALA A 90 9.21 5.83 11.25
CA ALA A 90 8.31 5.72 10.11
C ALA A 90 7.29 6.86 10.08
N LEU A 91 6.72 7.21 11.24
CA LEU A 91 5.78 8.34 11.35
C LEU A 91 6.42 9.66 10.95
N ARG A 92 7.65 9.90 11.37
CA ARG A 92 8.39 11.11 11.01
C ARG A 92 8.62 11.17 9.50
N SER A 93 9.08 10.09 8.91
CA SER A 93 9.36 10.02 7.48
C SER A 93 8.10 10.21 6.64
N LEU A 94 7.00 9.56 7.03
CA LEU A 94 5.72 9.70 6.35
C LEU A 94 5.21 11.14 6.41
N GLY A 95 5.39 11.80 7.55
CA GLY A 95 4.98 13.20 7.73
C GLY A 95 5.76 14.19 6.86
N GLU A 96 6.98 13.85 6.46
CA GLU A 96 7.82 14.73 5.65
C GLU A 96 7.43 14.69 4.18
N LYS A 97 7.45 13.51 3.56
CA LYS A 97 7.12 13.34 2.14
C LYS A 97 6.90 11.88 1.79
N TYR A 98 6.26 11.67 0.64
CA TYR A 98 6.02 10.35 0.08
C TYR A 98 6.65 10.30 -1.32
N PRO A 99 7.93 9.99 -1.43
CA PRO A 99 8.61 10.00 -2.73
C PRO A 99 8.13 8.87 -3.64
N THR A 100 8.35 9.02 -4.93
CA THR A 100 8.04 7.97 -5.91
C THR A 100 8.75 6.67 -5.51
N GLY A 101 8.00 5.57 -5.52
CA GLY A 101 8.53 4.25 -5.14
C GLY A 101 8.56 4.00 -3.64
N ALA A 102 8.04 4.92 -2.82
CA ALA A 102 7.94 4.70 -1.38
C ALA A 102 6.89 3.66 -1.05
N LEU A 103 7.09 2.96 0.06
CA LEU A 103 6.19 1.93 0.58
C LEU A 103 5.85 2.22 2.03
N ALA A 104 4.57 2.36 2.34
CA ALA A 104 4.07 2.42 3.71
C ALA A 104 3.47 1.06 4.06
N VAL A 105 3.89 0.49 5.18
CA VAL A 105 3.45 -0.83 5.63
C VAL A 105 2.66 -0.69 6.92
N PHE A 106 1.44 -1.23 6.91
CA PHE A 106 0.52 -1.13 8.03
C PHE A 106 0.13 -2.50 8.55
N ASP A 107 -0.01 -2.59 9.86
CA ASP A 107 -0.64 -3.72 10.53
C ASP A 107 -2.06 -3.30 10.91
N LEU A 108 -3.01 -4.17 10.66
CA LEU A 108 -4.43 -3.96 10.95
C LEU A 108 -4.93 -5.02 11.91
N ASP A 109 -5.70 -4.59 12.93
CA ASP A 109 -6.46 -5.49 13.77
C ASP A 109 -7.89 -5.53 13.23
N GLY A 110 -8.34 -6.71 12.81
CA GLY A 110 -9.71 -6.88 12.33
C GLY A 110 -9.78 -7.21 10.84
N VAL A 111 -10.94 -6.96 10.28
CA VAL A 111 -11.30 -7.35 8.91
C VAL A 111 -11.26 -6.16 7.96
N TRP A 112 -11.12 -6.43 6.66
CA TRP A 112 -11.04 -5.37 5.64
C TRP A 112 -12.22 -4.40 5.67
N PRO A 113 -13.48 -4.85 5.84
CA PRO A 113 -14.61 -3.92 5.89
C PRO A 113 -14.57 -2.90 7.03
N ALA A 114 -13.79 -3.18 8.08
CA ALA A 114 -13.65 -2.28 9.23
C ALA A 114 -12.58 -1.21 9.02
N LEU A 115 -11.84 -1.24 7.91
CA LEU A 115 -10.81 -0.26 7.62
C LEU A 115 -11.40 1.15 7.55
N ALA A 116 -10.79 2.08 8.27
CA ALA A 116 -11.24 3.46 8.36
C ALA A 116 -10.05 4.35 8.74
N PRO A 117 -10.20 5.68 8.64
CA PRO A 117 -9.15 6.58 9.13
C PRO A 117 -8.78 6.28 10.59
N ARG A 118 -7.49 6.34 10.90
CA ARG A 118 -6.93 6.14 12.26
C ARG A 118 -7.21 4.76 12.85
N THR A 119 -7.17 3.71 12.02
CA THR A 119 -7.37 2.34 12.48
C THR A 119 -6.15 1.45 12.30
N ALA A 120 -5.07 1.96 11.73
CA ALA A 120 -3.91 1.14 11.37
C ALA A 120 -2.64 1.55 12.10
N HIS A 121 -1.77 0.57 12.36
CA HIS A 121 -0.44 0.78 12.93
C HIS A 121 0.58 0.86 11.80
N LEU A 122 1.29 1.99 11.67
CA LEU A 122 2.36 2.14 10.68
C LEU A 122 3.60 1.37 11.16
N ALA A 123 3.82 0.21 10.57
CA ALA A 123 4.94 -0.67 10.95
C ALA A 123 6.25 -0.21 10.33
N ALA A 124 6.22 0.28 9.08
CA ALA A 124 7.42 0.70 8.38
C ALA A 124 7.09 1.70 7.27
N PHE A 125 8.06 2.53 6.94
CA PHE A 125 8.03 3.40 5.77
C PHE A 125 9.36 3.29 5.06
N VAL A 126 9.34 2.76 3.84
CA VAL A 126 10.54 2.43 3.08
C VAL A 126 10.57 3.27 1.81
N THR A 127 11.69 3.95 1.57
CA THR A 127 11.90 4.69 0.34
C THR A 127 12.96 3.99 -0.51
N PRO A 128 13.02 4.25 -1.83
CA PRO A 128 14.08 3.66 -2.65
C PRO A 128 15.47 3.97 -2.13
N ARG A 129 15.66 5.13 -1.53
CA ARG A 129 16.93 5.55 -0.92
C ARG A 129 17.36 4.62 0.21
N ASN A 130 16.41 4.08 0.98
CA ASN A 130 16.70 3.15 2.08
C ASN A 130 17.18 1.78 1.59
N LEU A 131 16.97 1.48 0.32
CA LEU A 131 17.31 0.18 -0.28
C LEU A 131 18.68 0.16 -0.96
N ASP A 132 19.31 1.31 -1.09
CA ASP A 132 20.63 1.44 -1.73
C ASP A 132 21.78 1.03 -0.80
#